data_6f320ef5d04ddb5d73358821e9f22946
#
_entry.id   6f320ef5d04ddb5d73358821e9f22946
#
_cell.length_a   1.000
_cell.length_b   1.000
_cell.length_c   1.000
_cell.angle_alpha   90.00
_cell.angle_beta   90.00
_cell.angle_gamma   90.00
#
_symmetry.space_group_name_H-M   'P 1'
#
loop_
_entity.id
_entity.type
_entity.pdbx_description
1 polymer ?
#
loop_
_entity_poly.entity_id
_entity_poly.type
_entity_poly.pdbx_seq_one_letter_code
_entity_poly.pdbx_strand_id
1 'polypeptide(L)'
;MLARSVAIVRLVLLIPLVWLLTDGGVFHYWAALMVFLACGLGGLVDSFLPRRRGPPTALGGLLDVMADRLLTVVVVAGLIAAGLREGLVLVASLVLIARDVVVATLNEALHEKLDVRVSGLEKGRVGFQILGFGFLIAPNFPLPEMGLPSHYVGGIALIVAAILALITLAGYAGHASRAFKAAA
;
A
#
# COMPACT_ATOMS: atom_id res chain seq x y z
N MET A 1 11.50 -15.14 14.95
CA MET A 1 10.80 -16.11 14.07
C MET A 1 9.40 -15.62 13.67
N LEU A 2 8.56 -15.14 14.56
CA LEU A 2 7.17 -14.70 14.27
C LEU A 2 7.04 -13.63 13.16
N ALA A 3 7.88 -12.59 13.11
CA ALA A 3 7.81 -11.55 12.09
C ALA A 3 8.04 -12.11 10.66
N ARG A 4 8.97 -13.06 10.52
CA ARG A 4 9.23 -13.71 9.24
C ARG A 4 8.05 -14.58 8.80
N SER A 5 7.41 -15.29 9.73
CA SER A 5 6.24 -16.12 9.42
C SER A 5 5.06 -15.27 8.98
N VAL A 6 4.84 -14.10 9.61
CA VAL A 6 3.76 -13.18 9.23
C VAL A 6 3.97 -12.64 7.81
N ALA A 7 5.19 -12.21 7.47
CA ALA A 7 5.49 -11.71 6.12
C ALA A 7 5.28 -12.81 5.05
N ILE A 8 5.69 -14.04 5.32
CA ILE A 8 5.47 -15.19 4.41
C ILE A 8 3.98 -15.46 4.24
N VAL A 9 3.21 -15.50 5.33
CA VAL A 9 1.75 -15.68 5.25
C VAL A 9 1.09 -14.59 4.42
N ARG A 10 1.48 -13.33 4.60
CA ARG A 10 0.98 -12.21 3.78
C ARG A 10 1.28 -12.41 2.30
N LEU A 11 2.49 -12.84 1.94
CA LEU A 11 2.86 -13.14 0.54
C LEU A 11 2.02 -14.30 -0.04
N VAL A 12 1.80 -15.36 0.73
CA VAL A 12 0.97 -16.49 0.29
C VAL A 12 -0.49 -16.07 0.12
N LEU A 13 -1.01 -15.18 0.96
CA LEU A 13 -2.37 -14.65 0.87
C LEU A 13 -2.61 -13.78 -0.38
N LEU A 14 -1.57 -13.28 -1.05
CA LEU A 14 -1.73 -12.56 -2.31
C LEU A 14 -2.26 -13.45 -3.44
N ILE A 15 -1.96 -14.75 -3.41
CA ILE A 15 -2.43 -15.70 -4.44
C ILE A 15 -3.96 -15.82 -4.43
N PRO A 16 -4.61 -16.19 -3.30
CA PRO A 16 -6.06 -16.23 -3.24
C PRO A 16 -6.69 -14.86 -3.43
N LEU A 17 -6.02 -13.76 -3.07
CA LEU A 17 -6.54 -12.41 -3.28
C LEU A 17 -6.74 -12.11 -4.78
N VAL A 18 -5.76 -12.44 -5.63
CA VAL A 18 -5.90 -12.27 -7.09
C VAL A 18 -7.09 -13.07 -7.60
N TRP A 19 -7.16 -14.35 -7.23
CA TRP A 19 -8.25 -15.22 -7.67
C TRP A 19 -9.63 -14.69 -7.25
N LEU A 20 -9.77 -14.27 -5.99
CA LEU A 20 -11.02 -13.72 -5.47
C LEU A 20 -11.45 -12.43 -6.18
N LEU A 21 -10.49 -11.57 -6.57
CA LEU A 21 -10.78 -10.34 -7.29
C LEU A 21 -11.19 -10.60 -8.74
N THR A 22 -10.68 -11.66 -9.38
CA THR A 22 -10.92 -11.96 -10.79
C THR A 22 -12.17 -12.82 -11.03
N ASP A 23 -12.59 -13.61 -10.05
CA ASP A 23 -13.73 -14.54 -10.19
C ASP A 23 -15.11 -13.85 -10.13
N GLY A 24 -15.21 -12.61 -9.65
CA GLY A 24 -16.32 -11.68 -9.88
C GLY A 24 -17.62 -11.93 -9.09
N GLY A 25 -17.66 -12.82 -8.13
CA GLY A 25 -18.84 -13.04 -7.28
C GLY A 25 -18.90 -12.08 -6.07
N VAL A 26 -20.12 -11.67 -5.64
CA VAL A 26 -20.30 -10.81 -4.46
C VAL A 26 -19.64 -11.39 -3.21
N PHE A 27 -19.77 -12.69 -3.00
CA PHE A 27 -19.10 -13.40 -1.90
C PHE A 27 -17.57 -13.33 -2.03
N HIS A 28 -17.04 -13.46 -3.26
CA HIS A 28 -15.60 -13.39 -3.53
C HIS A 28 -15.04 -12.00 -3.22
N TYR A 29 -15.76 -10.92 -3.53
CA TYR A 29 -15.35 -9.56 -3.18
C TYR A 29 -15.31 -9.34 -1.66
N TRP A 30 -16.27 -9.88 -0.89
CA TRP A 30 -16.20 -9.81 0.57
C TRP A 30 -15.02 -10.60 1.13
N ALA A 31 -14.76 -11.80 0.60
CA ALA A 31 -13.61 -12.59 0.98
C ALA A 31 -12.29 -11.88 0.59
N ALA A 32 -12.21 -11.29 -0.60
CA ALA A 32 -11.08 -10.48 -1.05
C ALA A 32 -10.83 -9.29 -0.13
N LEU A 33 -11.89 -8.59 0.28
CA LEU A 33 -11.80 -7.48 1.23
C LEU A 33 -11.21 -7.92 2.57
N MET A 34 -11.67 -9.04 3.11
CA MET A 34 -11.14 -9.58 4.37
C MET A 34 -9.67 -9.96 4.27
N VAL A 35 -9.26 -10.62 3.18
CA VAL A 35 -7.86 -10.96 2.92
C VAL A 35 -7.02 -9.71 2.74
N PHE A 36 -7.52 -8.72 1.98
CA PHE A 36 -6.84 -7.44 1.79
C PHE A 36 -6.64 -6.68 3.12
N LEU A 37 -7.69 -6.58 3.93
CA LEU A 37 -7.60 -5.93 5.24
C LEU A 37 -6.66 -6.66 6.19
N ALA A 38 -6.67 -7.99 6.21
CA ALA A 38 -5.73 -8.77 7.01
C ALA A 38 -4.28 -8.50 6.61
N CYS A 39 -4.00 -8.40 5.31
CA CYS A 39 -2.68 -8.07 4.79
C CYS A 39 -2.30 -6.60 5.05
N GLY A 40 -3.17 -5.66 4.74
CA GLY A 40 -2.90 -4.23 4.83
C GLY A 40 -2.83 -3.72 6.27
N LEU A 41 -3.78 -4.11 7.13
CA LEU A 41 -3.79 -3.70 8.54
C LEU A 41 -2.63 -4.32 9.33
N GLY A 42 -2.18 -5.53 8.96
CA GLY A 42 -0.98 -6.13 9.57
C GLY A 42 0.23 -5.20 9.44
N GLY A 43 0.50 -4.63 8.27
CA GLY A 43 1.58 -3.67 8.05
C GLY A 43 1.38 -2.34 8.80
N LEU A 44 0.13 -1.86 8.88
CA LEU A 44 -0.18 -0.67 9.68
C LEU A 44 0.08 -0.89 11.17
N VAL A 45 -0.41 -1.97 11.73
CA VAL A 45 -0.22 -2.30 13.16
C VAL A 45 1.25 -2.37 13.50
N ASP A 46 2.06 -3.01 12.66
CA ASP A 46 3.51 -3.08 12.86
C ASP A 46 4.19 -1.69 12.77
N SER A 47 3.62 -0.76 12.02
CA SER A 47 4.12 0.61 11.91
C SER A 47 3.72 1.51 13.10
N PHE A 48 2.61 1.21 13.76
CA PHE A 48 2.10 2.01 14.89
C PHE A 48 2.53 1.48 16.26
N LEU A 49 2.71 0.16 16.41
CA LEU A 49 3.18 -0.39 17.69
C LEU A 49 4.69 -0.21 17.83
N PRO A 50 5.14 0.42 18.95
CA PRO A 50 6.56 0.42 19.26
C PRO A 50 7.04 -1.02 19.36
N ARG A 51 8.08 -1.35 18.59
CA ARG A 51 8.66 -2.70 18.52
C ARG A 51 9.14 -3.14 19.89
N ARG A 52 8.28 -3.81 20.66
CA ARG A 52 8.68 -4.53 21.89
C ARG A 52 9.53 -5.78 21.61
N ARG A 53 9.70 -6.14 20.35
CA ARG A 53 10.47 -7.29 19.87
C ARG A 53 11.69 -6.72 19.16
N GLY A 54 12.89 -7.10 19.58
CA GLY A 54 14.17 -6.61 19.10
C GLY A 54 14.30 -6.35 17.58
N PRO A 55 15.46 -5.88 17.09
CA PRO A 55 15.61 -5.47 15.71
C PRO A 55 15.17 -6.57 14.75
N PRO A 56 14.42 -6.27 13.67
CA PRO A 56 14.01 -7.26 12.69
C PRO A 56 15.26 -7.89 12.07
N THR A 57 15.21 -9.18 11.79
CA THR A 57 16.24 -9.80 10.95
C THR A 57 16.21 -9.13 9.57
N ALA A 58 17.36 -8.91 8.94
CA ALA A 58 17.46 -8.27 7.62
C ALA A 58 16.49 -8.90 6.60
N LEU A 59 16.40 -10.24 6.57
CA LEU A 59 15.44 -10.99 5.75
C LEU A 59 13.98 -10.71 6.11
N GLY A 60 13.63 -10.59 7.39
CA GLY A 60 12.27 -10.33 7.83
C GLY A 60 11.80 -8.93 7.42
N GLY A 61 12.67 -7.94 7.53
CA GLY A 61 12.38 -6.58 7.09
C GLY A 61 12.21 -6.49 5.56
N LEU A 62 13.06 -7.17 4.80
CA LEU A 62 12.95 -7.22 3.34
C LEU A 62 11.63 -7.85 2.89
N LEU A 63 11.26 -9.01 3.45
CA LEU A 63 10.03 -9.70 3.10
C LEU A 63 8.78 -8.87 3.43
N ASP A 64 8.79 -8.12 4.53
CA ASP A 64 7.68 -7.26 4.93
C ASP A 64 7.49 -6.10 3.94
N VAL A 65 8.58 -5.44 3.56
CA VAL A 65 8.56 -4.38 2.55
C VAL A 65 8.11 -4.91 1.18
N MET A 66 8.55 -6.10 0.80
CA MET A 66 8.10 -6.74 -0.45
C MET A 66 6.62 -7.07 -0.41
N ALA A 67 6.10 -7.59 0.71
CA ALA A 67 4.70 -7.94 0.87
C ALA A 67 3.78 -6.72 0.72
N ASP A 68 4.14 -5.58 1.30
CA ASP A 68 3.37 -4.34 1.18
C ASP A 68 3.31 -3.80 -0.26
N ARG A 69 4.43 -3.86 -0.98
CA ARG A 69 4.49 -3.41 -2.37
C ARG A 69 3.74 -4.34 -3.31
N LEU A 70 3.95 -5.64 -3.15
CA LEU A 70 3.25 -6.65 -3.95
C LEU A 70 1.74 -6.60 -3.69
N LEU A 71 1.30 -6.34 -2.46
CA LEU A 71 -0.11 -6.16 -2.14
C LEU A 71 -0.73 -5.04 -3.01
N THR A 72 -0.07 -3.88 -3.09
CA THR A 72 -0.55 -2.76 -3.93
C THR A 72 -0.64 -3.16 -5.40
N VAL A 73 0.41 -3.77 -5.95
CA VAL A 73 0.45 -4.20 -7.35
C VAL A 73 -0.66 -5.23 -7.65
N VAL A 74 -0.80 -6.22 -6.78
CA VAL A 74 -1.79 -7.30 -6.90
C VAL A 74 -3.21 -6.75 -6.86
N VAL A 75 -3.50 -5.85 -5.92
CA VAL A 75 -4.83 -5.23 -5.82
C VAL A 75 -5.14 -4.41 -7.07
N VAL A 76 -4.20 -3.59 -7.55
CA VAL A 76 -4.41 -2.80 -8.77
C VAL A 76 -4.63 -3.69 -9.98
N ALA A 77 -3.80 -4.73 -10.15
CA ALA A 77 -3.95 -5.69 -11.24
C ALA A 77 -5.31 -6.44 -11.17
N GLY A 78 -5.71 -6.87 -9.97
CA GLY A 78 -6.99 -7.53 -9.74
C GLY A 78 -8.18 -6.63 -10.03
N LEU A 79 -8.14 -5.37 -9.60
CA LEU A 79 -9.20 -4.38 -9.88
C LEU A 79 -9.31 -4.05 -11.38
N ILE A 80 -8.17 -3.97 -12.10
CA ILE A 80 -8.16 -3.80 -13.55
C ILE A 80 -8.81 -5.01 -14.22
N ALA A 81 -8.46 -6.23 -13.81
CA ALA A 81 -9.04 -7.46 -14.32
C ALA A 81 -10.55 -7.56 -14.01
N ALA A 82 -10.98 -7.06 -12.86
CA ALA A 82 -12.38 -6.95 -12.45
C ALA A 82 -13.16 -5.84 -13.21
N GLY A 83 -12.49 -5.06 -14.06
CA GLY A 83 -13.15 -4.05 -14.91
C GLY A 83 -13.09 -2.63 -14.39
N LEU A 84 -12.17 -2.30 -13.48
CA LEU A 84 -11.92 -0.91 -13.08
C LEU A 84 -11.50 -0.09 -14.31
N ARG A 85 -12.35 0.86 -14.73
CA ARG A 85 -12.15 1.69 -15.93
C ARG A 85 -12.02 3.19 -15.63
N GLU A 86 -12.09 3.58 -14.38
CA GLU A 86 -11.98 4.98 -13.98
C GLU A 86 -10.54 5.47 -14.16
N GLY A 87 -10.28 6.20 -15.25
CA GLY A 87 -8.93 6.61 -15.63
C GLY A 87 -8.17 7.35 -14.54
N LEU A 88 -8.84 8.24 -13.79
CA LEU A 88 -8.21 9.00 -12.71
C LEU A 88 -7.80 8.12 -11.52
N VAL A 89 -8.63 7.14 -11.16
CA VAL A 89 -8.33 6.17 -10.09
C VAL A 89 -7.17 5.27 -10.50
N LEU A 90 -7.14 4.86 -11.76
CA LEU A 90 -6.03 4.09 -12.32
C LEU A 90 -4.72 4.88 -12.27
N VAL A 91 -4.74 6.15 -12.71
CA VAL A 91 -3.56 7.03 -12.64
C VAL A 91 -3.09 7.20 -11.20
N ALA A 92 -3.99 7.45 -10.24
CA ALA A 92 -3.65 7.55 -8.83
C ALA A 92 -2.98 6.26 -8.31
N SER A 93 -3.51 5.09 -8.69
CA SER A 93 -2.95 3.79 -8.31
C SER A 93 -1.55 3.56 -8.90
N LEU A 94 -1.34 3.96 -10.16
CA LEU A 94 -0.03 3.87 -10.82
C LEU A 94 0.99 4.83 -10.19
N VAL A 95 0.57 6.02 -9.79
CA VAL A 95 1.42 6.97 -9.04
C VAL A 95 1.89 6.37 -7.72
N LEU A 96 1.00 5.68 -6.99
CA LEU A 96 1.37 5.00 -5.74
C LEU A 96 2.42 3.91 -5.98
N ILE A 97 2.24 3.07 -7.01
CA ILE A 97 3.21 2.02 -7.37
C ILE A 97 4.54 2.64 -7.80
N ALA A 98 4.52 3.62 -8.69
CA ALA A 98 5.72 4.28 -9.19
C ALA A 98 6.53 4.93 -8.05
N ARG A 99 5.83 5.63 -7.13
CA ARG A 99 6.45 6.22 -5.95
C ARG A 99 7.14 5.17 -5.09
N ASP A 100 6.48 4.04 -4.83
CA ASP A 100 7.04 2.98 -3.98
C ASP A 100 8.28 2.34 -4.59
N VAL A 101 8.32 2.23 -5.92
CA VAL A 101 9.52 1.78 -6.66
C VAL A 101 10.66 2.81 -6.54
N VAL A 102 10.36 4.09 -6.80
CA VAL A 102 11.37 5.17 -6.73
C VAL A 102 11.98 5.28 -5.33
N VAL A 103 11.15 5.29 -4.29
CA VAL A 103 11.63 5.34 -2.90
C VAL A 103 12.48 4.12 -2.55
N ALA A 104 12.10 2.94 -3.07
CA ALA A 104 12.91 1.73 -2.90
C ALA A 104 14.31 1.89 -3.45
N THR A 105 14.37 2.32 -4.71
CA THR A 105 15.64 2.50 -5.43
C THR A 105 16.51 3.55 -4.76
N LEU A 106 15.92 4.67 -4.32
CA LEU A 106 16.65 5.70 -3.58
C LEU A 106 17.21 5.20 -2.25
N ASN A 107 16.44 4.42 -1.49
CA ASN A 107 16.89 3.85 -0.23
C ASN A 107 18.06 2.86 -0.44
N GLU A 108 17.99 2.07 -1.49
CA GLU A 108 19.06 1.13 -1.85
C GLU A 108 20.33 1.86 -2.31
N ALA A 109 20.19 2.88 -3.16
CA ALA A 109 21.32 3.66 -3.67
C ALA A 109 22.05 4.44 -2.57
N LEU A 110 21.37 4.86 -1.52
CA LEU A 110 21.92 5.67 -0.44
C LEU A 110 22.40 4.86 0.78
N HIS A 111 22.40 3.51 0.69
CA HIS A 111 22.92 2.60 1.72
C HIS A 111 22.50 3.03 3.13
N GLU A 112 21.20 3.02 3.44
CA GLU A 112 20.61 3.33 4.75
C GLU A 112 20.90 4.74 5.33
N LYS A 113 21.54 5.65 4.59
CA LYS A 113 21.79 7.01 5.06
C LYS A 113 20.54 7.90 5.11
N LEU A 114 19.43 7.43 4.54
CA LEU A 114 18.13 8.10 4.66
C LEU A 114 17.40 7.59 5.90
N ASP A 115 17.77 8.06 7.08
CA ASP A 115 16.92 7.95 8.28
C ASP A 115 15.75 8.95 8.15
N VAL A 116 14.90 8.69 7.15
CA VAL A 116 13.66 9.46 6.99
C VAL A 116 12.67 8.90 7.99
N ARG A 117 12.58 9.55 9.13
CA ARG A 117 11.51 9.29 10.10
C ARG A 117 10.19 9.24 9.35
N VAL A 118 9.47 8.13 9.51
CA VAL A 118 8.12 7.96 8.93
C VAL A 118 7.26 9.13 9.37
N SER A 119 7.10 10.11 8.49
CA SER A 119 6.37 11.33 8.78
C SER A 119 4.89 11.01 9.00
N GLY A 120 4.16 11.85 9.73
CA GLY A 120 2.71 11.70 9.87
C GLY A 120 2.00 11.65 8.52
N LEU A 121 2.54 12.35 7.49
CA LEU A 121 2.06 12.31 6.11
C LEU A 121 2.17 10.92 5.48
N GLU A 122 3.25 10.19 5.75
CA GLU A 122 3.44 8.83 5.24
C GLU A 122 2.41 7.86 5.85
N LYS A 123 2.14 7.99 7.14
CA LYS A 123 1.10 7.22 7.82
C LYS A 123 -0.29 7.55 7.26
N GLY A 124 -0.58 8.83 7.03
CA GLY A 124 -1.81 9.29 6.39
C GLY A 124 -1.97 8.70 5.00
N ARG A 125 -0.90 8.74 4.17
CA ARG A 125 -0.88 8.15 2.83
C ARG A 125 -1.29 6.68 2.85
N VAL A 126 -0.66 5.88 3.71
CA VAL A 126 -0.95 4.44 3.82
C VAL A 126 -2.38 4.21 4.30
N GLY A 127 -2.86 5.01 5.26
CA GLY A 127 -4.25 4.94 5.72
C GLY A 127 -5.25 5.20 4.60
N PHE A 128 -5.09 6.28 3.83
CA PHE A 128 -5.94 6.60 2.68
C PHE A 128 -5.84 5.56 1.57
N GLN A 129 -4.67 4.98 1.34
CA GLN A 129 -4.47 3.91 0.38
C GLN A 129 -5.26 2.64 0.76
N ILE A 130 -5.20 2.22 2.03
CA ILE A 130 -5.96 1.05 2.52
C ILE A 130 -7.46 1.32 2.46
N LEU A 131 -7.92 2.50 2.88
CA LEU A 131 -9.32 2.89 2.77
C LEU A 131 -9.78 2.91 1.31
N GLY A 132 -8.99 3.51 0.42
CA GLY A 132 -9.30 3.62 -0.99
C GLY A 132 -9.48 2.27 -1.66
N PHE A 133 -8.50 1.40 -1.56
CA PHE A 133 -8.60 0.04 -2.10
C PHE A 133 -9.69 -0.78 -1.42
N GLY A 134 -9.86 -0.65 -0.10
CA GLY A 134 -10.92 -1.32 0.63
C GLY A 134 -12.31 -0.98 0.08
N PHE A 135 -12.61 0.29 -0.17
CA PHE A 135 -13.88 0.72 -0.76
C PHE A 135 -14.03 0.32 -2.24
N LEU A 136 -12.94 0.22 -2.99
CA LEU A 136 -13.00 -0.27 -4.38
C LEU A 136 -13.23 -1.77 -4.46
N ILE A 137 -12.71 -2.55 -3.50
CA ILE A 137 -12.93 -3.99 -3.42
C ILE A 137 -14.33 -4.29 -2.89
N ALA A 138 -14.85 -3.47 -1.96
CA ALA A 138 -16.14 -3.68 -1.34
C ALA A 138 -17.27 -3.64 -2.39
N PRO A 139 -18.06 -4.72 -2.56
CA PRO A 139 -19.13 -4.74 -3.54
C PRO A 139 -20.24 -3.79 -3.10
N ASN A 140 -20.48 -2.72 -3.85
CA ASN A 140 -21.60 -1.80 -3.70
C ASN A 140 -22.08 -1.62 -2.24
N PHE A 141 -21.12 -1.32 -1.35
CA PHE A 141 -21.48 -1.05 0.04
C PHE A 141 -22.41 0.17 0.03
N PRO A 142 -23.68 0.02 0.35
CA PRO A 142 -24.56 1.18 0.44
C PRO A 142 -24.04 2.02 1.61
N LEU A 143 -23.58 3.22 1.31
CA LEU A 143 -23.46 4.29 2.30
C LEU A 143 -24.73 5.13 2.19
N PRO A 144 -25.89 4.62 2.70
CA PRO A 144 -27.20 5.26 2.48
C PRO A 144 -27.24 6.66 3.07
N GLU A 145 -26.45 6.92 4.10
CA GLU A 145 -26.39 8.22 4.76
C GLU A 145 -25.62 9.29 3.97
N MET A 146 -24.70 8.86 3.09
CA MET A 146 -23.89 9.79 2.27
C MET A 146 -24.39 9.93 0.83
N GLY A 147 -25.32 9.07 0.37
CA GLY A 147 -25.84 9.12 -1.00
C GLY A 147 -24.80 8.86 -2.09
N LEU A 148 -23.58 8.44 -1.73
CA LEU A 148 -22.47 8.21 -2.64
C LEU A 148 -22.18 6.71 -2.77
N PRO A 149 -22.01 6.18 -3.99
CA PRO A 149 -21.53 4.83 -4.21
C PRO A 149 -20.12 4.64 -3.61
N SER A 150 -19.85 3.46 -3.04
CA SER A 150 -18.58 3.12 -2.39
C SER A 150 -17.33 3.37 -3.25
N HIS A 151 -17.43 3.13 -4.58
CA HIS A 151 -16.34 3.32 -5.51
C HIS A 151 -15.88 4.80 -5.62
N TYR A 152 -16.80 5.78 -5.50
CA TYR A 152 -16.41 7.20 -5.50
C TYR A 152 -15.62 7.55 -4.23
N VAL A 153 -16.03 7.04 -3.07
CA VAL A 153 -15.31 7.25 -1.81
C VAL A 153 -13.92 6.62 -1.91
N GLY A 154 -13.84 5.40 -2.45
CA GLY A 154 -12.58 4.70 -2.70
C GLY A 154 -11.67 5.48 -3.65
N GLY A 155 -12.22 5.98 -4.76
CA GLY A 155 -11.51 6.77 -5.74
C GLY A 155 -10.95 8.08 -5.15
N ILE A 156 -11.75 8.84 -4.41
CA ILE A 156 -11.31 10.06 -3.73
C ILE A 156 -10.19 9.76 -2.73
N ALA A 157 -10.33 8.70 -1.93
CA ALA A 157 -9.31 8.30 -0.97
C ALA A 157 -7.98 7.95 -1.65
N LEU A 158 -8.00 7.24 -2.80
CA LEU A 158 -6.78 6.95 -3.58
C LEU A 158 -6.16 8.20 -4.19
N ILE A 159 -6.95 9.15 -4.67
CA ILE A 159 -6.43 10.41 -5.19
C ILE A 159 -5.73 11.17 -4.07
N VAL A 160 -6.33 11.26 -2.89
CA VAL A 160 -5.69 11.87 -1.71
C VAL A 160 -4.39 11.13 -1.35
N ALA A 161 -4.40 9.80 -1.35
CA ALA A 161 -3.20 9.00 -1.11
C ALA A 161 -2.10 9.30 -2.15
N ALA A 162 -2.45 9.43 -3.44
CA ALA A 162 -1.51 9.75 -4.51
C ALA A 162 -0.92 11.17 -4.36
N ILE A 163 -1.72 12.16 -3.97
CA ILE A 163 -1.24 13.52 -3.69
C ILE A 163 -0.23 13.48 -2.52
N LEU A 164 -0.56 12.80 -1.42
CA LEU A 164 0.35 12.63 -0.29
C LEU A 164 1.63 11.87 -0.68
N ALA A 165 1.51 10.89 -1.59
CA ALA A 165 2.64 10.16 -2.13
C ALA A 165 3.61 11.06 -2.90
N LEU A 166 3.10 11.98 -3.72
CA LEU A 166 3.92 12.95 -4.45
C LEU A 166 4.59 13.96 -3.52
N ILE A 167 3.88 14.46 -2.51
CA ILE A 167 4.44 15.38 -1.52
C ILE A 167 5.58 14.70 -0.75
N THR A 168 5.37 13.47 -0.30
CA THR A 168 6.42 12.72 0.42
C THR A 168 7.58 12.37 -0.49
N LEU A 169 7.33 12.03 -1.75
CA LEU A 169 8.39 11.75 -2.74
C LEU A 169 9.29 12.97 -2.98
N ALA A 170 8.70 14.17 -3.09
CA ALA A 170 9.48 15.41 -3.23
C ALA A 170 10.40 15.64 -2.01
N GLY A 171 9.92 15.32 -0.81
CA GLY A 171 10.73 15.33 0.42
C GLY A 171 11.91 14.35 0.35
N TYR A 172 11.66 13.11 -0.08
CA TYR A 172 12.70 12.09 -0.25
C TYR A 172 13.75 12.52 -1.29
N ALA A 173 13.32 13.05 -2.44
CA ALA A 173 14.22 13.53 -3.49
C ALA A 173 15.12 14.68 -2.99
N GLY A 174 14.56 15.59 -2.19
CA GLY A 174 15.31 16.68 -1.57
C GLY A 174 16.39 16.20 -0.59
N HIS A 175 16.10 15.17 0.22
CA HIS A 175 17.11 14.55 1.11
C HIS A 175 18.16 13.78 0.32
N ALA A 176 17.75 13.01 -0.69
CA ALA A 176 18.65 12.28 -1.56
C ALA A 176 19.65 13.21 -2.27
N SER A 177 19.18 14.33 -2.84
CA SER A 177 20.04 15.29 -3.53
C SER A 177 21.10 15.91 -2.61
N ARG A 178 20.77 16.18 -1.34
CA ARG A 178 21.72 16.67 -0.35
C ARG A 178 22.75 15.60 0.03
N ALA A 179 22.31 14.35 0.19
CA ALA A 179 23.23 13.24 0.51
C ALA A 179 24.22 12.98 -0.62
N PHE A 180 23.78 13.03 -1.90
CA PHE A 180 24.67 12.90 -3.04
C PHE A 180 25.69 14.06 -3.13
N LYS A 181 25.26 15.30 -2.88
CA LYS A 181 26.17 16.47 -2.87
C LYS A 181 27.20 16.43 -1.75
N ALA A 182 26.88 15.79 -0.61
CA ALA A 182 27.81 15.64 0.51
C ALA A 182 28.80 14.47 0.29
N ALA A 183 28.55 13.60 -0.67
CA ALA A 183 29.41 12.45 -0.99
C ALA A 183 30.32 12.69 -2.21
N ALA A 184 30.08 13.76 -2.96
CA ALA A 184 30.90 14.22 -4.08
C ALA A 184 31.93 15.25 -3.63
#